data_c85f739bfd3e6b5cfdb9f729895c0277
#
_entry.id   c85f739bfd3e6b5cfdb9f729895c0277
#
_cell.length_a   1.000
_cell.length_b   1.000
_cell.length_c   1.000
_cell.angle_alpha   90.00
_cell.angle_beta   90.00
_cell.angle_gamma   90.00
#
_symmetry.space_group_name_H-M   'P 1'
#
loop_
_entity.id
_entity.type
_entity.pdbx_description
1 polymer ?
#
loop_
_entity_poly.entity_id
_entity_poly.type
_entity_poly.pdbx_seq_one_letter_code
_entity_poly.pdbx_strand_id
1 'polypeptide(L)'
;MKITKISAYQVDLPLHEGSYNWSGGKSISVFDSTIVRVETDSGLAGHGEICPLGPFYLPAYADGARAGIAELAPHLIGEDPTQLRPLNRRMDAALKGHPYVKSAIDIACWDILGQASSQSVCTLLGGRYGEDFHLYRAISQESPEQMASKVKGYREEGYQRFQLKVGADPETDIERIRAVRAELQKGDFLIADANTGWLMHEAARVVRGVRLSLIHI
;
A
#
# COMPACT_ATOMS: atom_id res chain seq x y z
N MET A 1 -2.81 -31.45 -5.48
CA MET A 1 -1.80 -30.49 -6.01
C MET A 1 -0.80 -30.21 -4.91
N LYS A 2 0.48 -30.11 -5.26
CA LYS A 2 1.55 -29.91 -4.25
C LYS A 2 2.52 -28.82 -4.70
N ILE A 3 2.96 -28.01 -3.76
CA ILE A 3 4.01 -27.02 -3.98
C ILE A 3 5.32 -27.74 -4.26
N THR A 4 5.97 -27.42 -5.37
CA THR A 4 7.26 -27.99 -5.77
C THR A 4 8.41 -27.00 -5.62
N LYS A 5 8.12 -25.68 -5.73
CA LYS A 5 9.12 -24.63 -5.63
C LYS A 5 8.51 -23.31 -5.17
N ILE A 6 9.24 -22.56 -4.36
CA ILE A 6 8.93 -21.15 -4.01
C ILE A 6 10.17 -20.32 -4.38
N SER A 7 9.96 -19.29 -5.19
CA SER A 7 11.02 -18.36 -5.61
C SER A 7 10.66 -16.95 -5.17
N ALA A 8 11.64 -16.18 -4.73
CA ALA A 8 11.49 -14.76 -4.40
C ALA A 8 12.44 -13.94 -5.29
N TYR A 9 11.91 -12.90 -5.89
CA TYR A 9 12.63 -12.02 -6.80
C TYR A 9 12.56 -10.58 -6.27
N GLN A 10 13.71 -9.93 -6.16
CA GLN A 10 13.78 -8.50 -5.89
C GLN A 10 13.46 -7.73 -7.17
N VAL A 11 12.62 -6.70 -7.04
CA VAL A 11 12.25 -5.80 -8.14
C VAL A 11 12.26 -4.36 -7.63
N ASP A 12 13.09 -3.54 -8.23
CA ASP A 12 13.11 -2.11 -7.95
C ASP A 12 12.02 -1.41 -8.77
N LEU A 13 11.13 -0.69 -8.09
CA LEU A 13 10.02 0.05 -8.68
C LEU A 13 10.27 1.56 -8.52
N PRO A 14 10.91 2.23 -9.50
CA PRO A 14 11.12 3.67 -9.43
C PRO A 14 9.79 4.42 -9.59
N LEU A 15 9.65 5.51 -8.82
CA LEU A 15 8.47 6.36 -8.91
C LEU A 15 8.51 7.26 -10.15
N HIS A 16 7.42 7.34 -10.90
CA HIS A 16 7.28 8.22 -12.07
C HIS A 16 7.48 9.70 -11.73
N GLU A 17 7.06 10.11 -10.54
CA GLU A 17 7.17 11.49 -10.05
C GLU A 17 8.51 11.79 -9.35
N GLY A 18 9.48 10.88 -9.46
CA GLY A 18 10.80 11.00 -8.86
C GLY A 18 10.82 10.69 -7.38
N SER A 19 10.00 11.32 -6.56
CA SER A 19 9.95 11.07 -5.11
C SER A 19 8.54 11.27 -4.53
N TYR A 20 8.28 10.58 -3.44
CA TYR A 20 7.09 10.72 -2.63
C TYR A 20 7.47 11.11 -1.21
N ASN A 21 6.99 12.26 -0.75
CA ASN A 21 7.38 12.85 0.53
C ASN A 21 6.19 12.95 1.48
N TRP A 22 6.44 12.69 2.79
CA TRP A 22 5.41 12.79 3.84
C TRP A 22 6.01 13.24 5.18
N SER A 23 5.20 13.23 6.23
CA SER A 23 5.55 13.74 7.56
C SER A 23 6.88 13.20 8.12
N GLY A 24 7.55 14.02 8.92
CA GLY A 24 8.82 13.68 9.55
C GLY A 24 10.03 13.69 8.60
N GLY A 25 9.93 14.39 7.45
CA GLY A 25 11.02 14.50 6.47
C GLY A 25 11.30 13.17 5.74
N LYS A 26 10.35 12.26 5.74
CA LYS A 26 10.49 10.95 5.10
C LYS A 26 10.24 11.06 3.60
N SER A 27 10.99 10.29 2.83
CA SER A 27 10.91 10.27 1.37
C SER A 27 11.24 8.88 0.83
N ILE A 28 10.67 8.56 -0.32
CA ILE A 28 11.02 7.37 -1.10
C ILE A 28 11.01 7.73 -2.59
N SER A 29 11.96 7.20 -3.35
CA SER A 29 12.04 7.35 -4.80
C SER A 29 11.99 6.01 -5.54
N VAL A 30 12.35 4.92 -4.86
CA VAL A 30 12.32 3.56 -5.40
C VAL A 30 11.76 2.64 -4.34
N PHE A 31 10.76 1.84 -4.68
CA PHE A 31 10.29 0.76 -3.82
C PHE A 31 11.11 -0.51 -4.08
N ASP A 32 11.66 -1.10 -3.02
CA ASP A 32 12.27 -2.44 -3.05
C ASP A 32 11.16 -3.47 -2.83
N SER A 33 10.62 -3.99 -3.93
CA SER A 33 9.55 -5.00 -3.91
C SER A 33 10.12 -6.41 -3.98
N THR A 34 9.38 -7.37 -3.46
CA THR A 34 9.67 -8.80 -3.57
C THR A 34 8.48 -9.52 -4.18
N ILE A 35 8.66 -10.07 -5.38
CA ILE A 35 7.68 -10.93 -6.04
C ILE A 35 7.95 -12.37 -5.64
N VAL A 36 6.91 -13.04 -5.16
CA VAL A 36 6.94 -14.47 -4.83
C VAL A 36 6.23 -15.26 -5.91
N ARG A 37 6.87 -16.31 -6.39
CA ARG A 37 6.26 -17.29 -7.28
C ARG A 37 6.22 -18.65 -6.61
N VAL A 38 5.04 -19.25 -6.55
CA VAL A 38 4.80 -20.61 -6.04
C VAL A 38 4.47 -21.51 -7.22
N GLU A 39 5.24 -22.56 -7.42
CA GLU A 39 5.07 -23.55 -8.50
C GLU A 39 4.52 -24.86 -7.94
N THR A 40 3.72 -25.58 -8.73
CA THR A 40 3.08 -26.83 -8.32
C THR A 40 3.39 -27.98 -9.25
N ASP A 41 3.19 -29.22 -8.77
CA ASP A 41 3.30 -30.47 -9.56
C ASP A 41 2.25 -30.60 -10.66
N SER A 42 1.19 -29.78 -10.64
CA SER A 42 0.17 -29.74 -11.71
C SER A 42 0.52 -28.79 -12.86
N GLY A 43 1.65 -28.08 -12.79
CA GLY A 43 2.05 -27.07 -13.75
C GLY A 43 1.45 -25.67 -13.52
N LEU A 44 0.52 -25.50 -12.57
CA LEU A 44 0.04 -24.20 -12.17
C LEU A 44 1.11 -23.45 -11.34
N ALA A 45 1.16 -22.15 -11.53
CA ALA A 45 1.98 -21.26 -10.73
C ALA A 45 1.19 -20.02 -10.33
N GLY A 46 1.35 -19.59 -9.09
CA GLY A 46 0.74 -18.37 -8.57
C GLY A 46 1.79 -17.34 -8.16
N HIS A 47 1.38 -16.07 -8.17
CA HIS A 47 2.22 -14.96 -7.85
C HIS A 47 1.65 -14.12 -6.71
N GLY A 48 2.53 -13.62 -5.86
CA GLY A 48 2.21 -12.67 -4.81
C GLY A 48 3.32 -11.66 -4.65
N GLU A 49 3.02 -10.56 -3.99
CA GLU A 49 3.96 -9.45 -3.80
C GLU A 49 3.98 -9.03 -2.34
N ILE A 50 5.16 -8.61 -1.90
CA ILE A 50 5.35 -7.82 -0.69
C ILE A 50 6.25 -6.64 -1.00
N CYS A 51 5.73 -5.43 -0.82
CA CYS A 51 6.41 -4.18 -1.08
C CYS A 51 6.33 -3.28 0.17
N PRO A 52 7.19 -3.51 1.19
CA PRO A 52 7.15 -2.71 2.42
C PRO A 52 7.72 -1.32 2.18
N LEU A 53 7.06 -0.30 2.74
CA LEU A 53 7.53 1.08 2.69
C LEU A 53 8.84 1.30 3.49
N GLY A 54 9.17 0.37 4.37
CA GLY A 54 10.37 0.39 5.18
C GLY A 54 10.10 0.31 6.69
N PRO A 55 11.12 -0.04 7.49
CA PRO A 55 10.99 -0.30 8.93
C PRO A 55 10.65 0.95 9.75
N PHE A 56 10.79 2.14 9.17
CA PHE A 56 10.43 3.42 9.79
C PHE A 56 8.93 3.74 9.67
N TYR A 57 8.16 2.94 8.93
CA TYR A 57 6.72 3.13 8.74
C TYR A 57 5.91 2.01 9.39
N LEU A 58 6.27 0.77 9.13
CA LEU A 58 5.71 -0.45 9.75
C LEU A 58 6.86 -1.38 10.14
N PRO A 59 6.64 -2.38 11.03
CA PRO A 59 7.64 -3.37 11.36
C PRO A 59 7.82 -4.38 10.21
N ALA A 60 8.18 -3.87 9.02
CA ALA A 60 8.32 -4.61 7.78
C ALA A 60 9.40 -3.97 6.90
N TYR A 61 10.27 -4.77 6.29
CA TYR A 61 11.32 -4.31 5.38
C TYR A 61 11.68 -5.38 4.36
N ALA A 62 12.20 -4.96 3.22
CA ALA A 62 12.37 -5.82 2.05
C ALA A 62 13.33 -7.00 2.28
N ASP A 63 14.50 -6.78 2.89
CA ASP A 63 15.43 -7.87 3.22
C ASP A 63 14.82 -8.86 4.21
N GLY A 64 14.07 -8.36 5.20
CA GLY A 64 13.35 -9.21 6.14
C GLY A 64 12.26 -10.04 5.47
N ALA A 65 11.61 -9.51 4.43
CA ALA A 65 10.65 -10.26 3.62
C ALA A 65 11.35 -11.44 2.92
N ARG A 66 12.44 -11.18 2.22
CA ARG A 66 13.20 -12.20 1.50
C ARG A 66 13.80 -13.27 2.44
N ALA A 67 14.39 -12.84 3.55
CA ALA A 67 14.92 -13.76 4.56
C ALA A 67 13.81 -14.63 5.17
N GLY A 68 12.67 -14.05 5.52
CA GLY A 68 11.54 -14.79 6.06
C GLY A 68 10.89 -15.75 5.06
N ILE A 69 10.85 -15.39 3.77
CA ILE A 69 10.40 -16.30 2.71
C ILE A 69 11.35 -17.50 2.58
N ALA A 70 12.67 -17.27 2.64
CA ALA A 70 13.67 -18.33 2.62
C ALA A 70 13.53 -19.30 3.81
N GLU A 71 13.20 -18.77 5.00
CA GLU A 71 12.91 -19.57 6.20
C GLU A 71 11.63 -20.39 6.04
N LEU A 72 10.57 -19.81 5.47
CA LEU A 72 9.26 -20.47 5.33
C LEU A 72 9.24 -21.52 4.22
N ALA A 73 9.91 -21.27 3.09
CA ALA A 73 9.77 -22.07 1.89
C ALA A 73 10.00 -23.60 2.11
N PRO A 74 11.04 -24.06 2.86
CA PRO A 74 11.24 -25.48 3.10
C PRO A 74 10.08 -26.18 3.81
N HIS A 75 9.32 -25.44 4.65
CA HIS A 75 8.20 -25.98 5.41
C HIS A 75 6.91 -26.12 4.58
N LEU A 76 6.90 -25.54 3.38
CA LEU A 76 5.72 -25.47 2.52
C LEU A 76 5.84 -26.38 1.29
N ILE A 77 7.04 -26.85 0.96
CA ILE A 77 7.23 -27.82 -0.12
C ILE A 77 6.46 -29.10 0.18
N GLY A 78 5.68 -29.57 -0.79
CA GLY A 78 4.81 -30.76 -0.67
C GLY A 78 3.44 -30.48 -0.05
N GLU A 79 3.18 -29.29 0.47
CA GLU A 79 1.85 -28.87 0.93
C GLU A 79 0.95 -28.55 -0.26
N ASP A 80 -0.38 -28.59 -0.04
CA ASP A 80 -1.37 -28.21 -1.05
C ASP A 80 -1.67 -26.72 -0.97
N PRO A 81 -1.33 -25.91 -2.01
CA PRO A 81 -1.54 -24.47 -1.99
C PRO A 81 -3.02 -24.05 -2.02
N THR A 82 -3.92 -24.95 -2.41
CA THR A 82 -5.38 -24.68 -2.41
C THR A 82 -6.00 -24.80 -1.01
N GLN A 83 -5.28 -25.41 -0.07
CA GLN A 83 -5.71 -25.56 1.32
C GLN A 83 -5.21 -24.36 2.16
N LEU A 84 -5.73 -23.18 1.93
CA LEU A 84 -5.23 -21.93 2.48
C LEU A 84 -5.14 -21.91 4.01
N ARG A 85 -6.16 -22.40 4.73
CA ARG A 85 -6.15 -22.43 6.21
C ARG A 85 -5.07 -23.37 6.77
N PRO A 86 -4.93 -24.63 6.38
CA PRO A 86 -3.82 -25.48 6.78
C PRO A 86 -2.45 -24.87 6.47
N LEU A 87 -2.31 -24.27 5.26
CA LEU A 87 -1.05 -23.64 4.84
C LEU A 87 -0.68 -22.45 5.74
N ASN A 88 -1.63 -21.57 6.02
CA ASN A 88 -1.43 -20.43 6.94
C ASN A 88 -1.03 -20.91 8.36
N ARG A 89 -1.69 -21.95 8.88
CA ARG A 89 -1.31 -22.56 10.17
C ARG A 89 0.12 -23.13 10.14
N ARG A 90 0.54 -23.68 9.01
CA ARG A 90 1.91 -24.19 8.82
C ARG A 90 2.91 -23.04 8.85
N MET A 91 2.64 -21.94 8.14
CA MET A 91 3.46 -20.73 8.18
C MET A 91 3.53 -20.14 9.59
N ASP A 92 2.43 -20.11 10.33
CA ASP A 92 2.39 -19.61 11.70
C ASP A 92 3.16 -20.51 12.69
N ALA A 93 3.21 -21.80 12.44
CA ALA A 93 4.00 -22.74 13.24
C ALA A 93 5.51 -22.59 12.97
N ALA A 94 5.90 -22.41 11.70
CA ALA A 94 7.29 -22.31 11.29
C ALA A 94 7.92 -20.94 11.62
N LEU A 95 7.16 -19.85 11.46
CA LEU A 95 7.63 -18.49 11.72
C LEU A 95 6.57 -17.69 12.49
N LYS A 96 6.84 -17.37 13.75
CA LYS A 96 5.92 -16.58 14.57
C LYS A 96 5.93 -15.10 14.15
N GLY A 97 4.76 -14.48 14.13
CA GLY A 97 4.63 -13.08 13.69
C GLY A 97 4.91 -12.91 12.18
N HIS A 98 5.54 -11.82 11.81
CA HIS A 98 5.96 -11.49 10.44
C HIS A 98 4.85 -11.65 9.37
N PRO A 99 3.64 -11.08 9.57
CA PRO A 99 2.53 -11.23 8.62
C PRO A 99 2.90 -10.74 7.22
N TYR A 100 3.76 -9.73 7.12
CA TYR A 100 4.22 -9.19 5.84
C TYR A 100 4.99 -10.22 5.00
N VAL A 101 5.72 -11.17 5.63
CA VAL A 101 6.42 -12.26 4.93
C VAL A 101 5.43 -13.27 4.37
N LYS A 102 4.40 -13.62 5.17
CA LYS A 102 3.42 -14.66 4.85
C LYS A 102 2.45 -14.20 3.77
N SER A 103 2.15 -12.91 3.72
CA SER A 103 1.14 -12.34 2.79
C SER A 103 1.46 -12.63 1.33
N ALA A 104 2.73 -12.51 0.92
CA ALA A 104 3.10 -12.77 -0.47
C ALA A 104 2.90 -14.24 -0.88
N ILE A 105 3.19 -15.18 0.03
CA ILE A 105 2.96 -16.62 -0.19
C ILE A 105 1.46 -16.90 -0.20
N ASP A 106 0.70 -16.32 0.73
CA ASP A 106 -0.77 -16.47 0.80
C ASP A 106 -1.44 -15.95 -0.47
N ILE A 107 -1.06 -14.76 -0.97
CA ILE A 107 -1.57 -14.19 -2.22
C ILE A 107 -1.27 -15.12 -3.41
N ALA A 108 -0.05 -15.65 -3.49
CA ALA A 108 0.30 -16.63 -4.54
C ALA A 108 -0.54 -17.91 -4.47
N CYS A 109 -0.88 -18.37 -3.28
CA CYS A 109 -1.76 -19.52 -3.10
C CYS A 109 -3.22 -19.21 -3.44
N TRP A 110 -3.73 -18.00 -3.16
CA TRP A 110 -5.03 -17.53 -3.64
C TRP A 110 -5.08 -17.49 -5.17
N ASP A 111 -4.01 -17.04 -5.83
CA ASP A 111 -3.89 -17.03 -7.30
C ASP A 111 -3.97 -18.46 -7.84
N ILE A 112 -3.24 -19.42 -7.26
CA ILE A 112 -3.31 -20.84 -7.64
C ILE A 112 -4.73 -21.40 -7.44
N LEU A 113 -5.38 -21.09 -6.33
CA LEU A 113 -6.75 -21.54 -6.05
C LEU A 113 -7.73 -21.00 -7.10
N GLY A 114 -7.58 -19.73 -7.48
CA GLY A 114 -8.35 -19.11 -8.56
C GLY A 114 -8.19 -19.81 -9.89
N GLN A 115 -6.94 -20.07 -10.29
CA GLN A 115 -6.62 -20.80 -11.52
C GLN A 115 -7.18 -22.24 -11.49
N ALA A 116 -6.97 -22.96 -10.39
CA ALA A 116 -7.41 -24.34 -10.23
C ALA A 116 -8.94 -24.50 -10.26
N SER A 117 -9.67 -23.52 -9.75
CA SER A 117 -11.14 -23.48 -9.74
C SER A 117 -11.75 -22.75 -10.92
N SER A 118 -10.95 -22.17 -11.81
CA SER A 118 -11.40 -21.30 -12.92
C SER A 118 -12.28 -20.14 -12.45
N GLN A 119 -11.94 -19.57 -11.28
CA GLN A 119 -12.67 -18.45 -10.68
C GLN A 119 -11.72 -17.28 -10.36
N SER A 120 -12.24 -16.06 -10.42
CA SER A 120 -11.50 -14.91 -9.93
C SER A 120 -11.33 -14.96 -8.40
N VAL A 121 -10.23 -14.44 -7.88
CA VAL A 121 -10.03 -14.31 -6.43
C VAL A 121 -11.17 -13.48 -5.80
N CYS A 122 -11.66 -12.46 -6.50
CA CYS A 122 -12.84 -11.69 -6.08
C CYS A 122 -14.08 -12.59 -5.83
N THR A 123 -14.35 -13.54 -6.72
CA THR A 123 -15.46 -14.49 -6.55
C THR A 123 -15.23 -15.39 -5.34
N LEU A 124 -14.01 -15.90 -5.17
CA LEU A 124 -13.64 -16.76 -4.05
C LEU A 124 -13.71 -16.03 -2.69
N LEU A 125 -13.52 -14.73 -2.68
CA LEU A 125 -13.64 -13.86 -1.50
C LEU A 125 -15.09 -13.44 -1.18
N GLY A 126 -16.06 -13.89 -1.94
CA GLY A 126 -17.48 -13.64 -1.69
C GLY A 126 -18.19 -12.79 -2.75
N GLY A 127 -17.50 -12.43 -3.82
CA GLY A 127 -18.07 -11.73 -4.97
C GLY A 127 -17.66 -10.26 -5.10
N ARG A 128 -18.07 -9.67 -6.20
CA ARG A 128 -17.73 -8.28 -6.54
C ARG A 128 -18.67 -7.31 -5.83
N TYR A 129 -18.13 -6.41 -5.04
CA TYR A 129 -18.90 -5.34 -4.39
C TYR A 129 -19.33 -4.25 -5.38
N GLY A 130 -18.47 -3.91 -6.35
CA GLY A 130 -18.72 -2.90 -7.37
C GLY A 130 -17.81 -3.08 -8.58
N GLU A 131 -18.12 -2.38 -9.66
CA GLU A 131 -17.31 -2.43 -10.90
C GLU A 131 -16.46 -1.18 -11.05
N ASP A 132 -16.98 -0.04 -10.61
CA ASP A 132 -16.32 1.25 -10.70
C ASP A 132 -15.98 1.79 -9.32
N PHE A 133 -14.81 2.40 -9.20
CA PHE A 133 -14.40 3.15 -8.03
C PHE A 133 -13.52 4.32 -8.45
N HIS A 134 -13.70 5.44 -7.75
CA HIS A 134 -12.91 6.63 -7.99
C HIS A 134 -11.52 6.47 -7.38
N LEU A 135 -10.49 6.66 -8.20
CA LEU A 135 -9.13 6.77 -7.71
C LEU A 135 -8.89 8.14 -7.08
N TYR A 136 -7.98 8.23 -6.14
CA TYR A 136 -7.45 9.48 -5.61
C TYR A 136 -5.97 9.67 -5.99
N ARG A 137 -5.52 10.91 -6.00
CA ARG A 137 -4.11 11.24 -6.12
C ARG A 137 -3.55 11.67 -4.77
N ALA A 138 -2.46 11.05 -4.36
CA ALA A 138 -1.68 11.50 -3.22
C ALA A 138 -0.78 12.66 -3.65
N ILE A 139 -0.83 13.74 -2.89
CA ILE A 139 -0.05 14.95 -3.10
C ILE A 139 1.09 14.94 -2.09
N SER A 140 2.33 14.78 -2.56
CA SER A 140 3.53 14.82 -1.73
C SER A 140 3.61 16.10 -0.90
N GLN A 141 4.23 16.03 0.28
CA GLN A 141 4.46 17.18 1.13
C GLN A 141 5.55 18.09 0.52
N GLU A 142 5.14 19.26 0.07
CA GLU A 142 5.96 20.28 -0.60
C GLU A 142 5.55 21.67 -0.13
N SER A 143 5.97 22.74 -0.85
CA SER A 143 5.44 24.09 -0.57
C SER A 143 3.95 24.19 -0.91
N PRO A 144 3.20 25.11 -0.27
CA PRO A 144 1.78 25.32 -0.56
C PRO A 144 1.48 25.50 -2.04
N GLU A 145 2.31 26.27 -2.75
CA GLU A 145 2.15 26.60 -4.16
C GLU A 145 2.38 25.38 -5.05
N GLN A 146 3.41 24.59 -4.75
CA GLN A 146 3.72 23.36 -5.50
C GLN A 146 2.60 22.33 -5.34
N MET A 147 2.07 22.17 -4.11
CA MET A 147 0.97 21.24 -3.85
C MET A 147 -0.32 21.68 -4.54
N ALA A 148 -0.63 22.98 -4.54
CA ALA A 148 -1.76 23.55 -5.27
C ALA A 148 -1.62 23.34 -6.79
N SER A 149 -0.43 23.58 -7.34
CA SER A 149 -0.14 23.36 -8.77
C SER A 149 -0.32 21.91 -9.19
N LYS A 150 0.12 20.94 -8.35
CA LYS A 150 -0.08 19.51 -8.61
C LYS A 150 -1.56 19.14 -8.63
N VAL A 151 -2.35 19.63 -7.68
CA VAL A 151 -3.80 19.38 -7.67
C VAL A 151 -4.45 19.90 -8.93
N LYS A 152 -4.09 21.13 -9.39
CA LYS A 152 -4.58 21.66 -10.65
C LYS A 152 -4.25 20.76 -11.83
N GLY A 153 -2.99 20.30 -11.97
CA GLY A 153 -2.58 19.39 -13.03
C GLY A 153 -3.35 18.06 -13.00
N TYR A 154 -3.47 17.43 -11.83
CA TYR A 154 -4.24 16.19 -11.71
C TYR A 154 -5.74 16.36 -11.99
N ARG A 155 -6.30 17.55 -11.73
CA ARG A 155 -7.68 17.83 -12.13
C ARG A 155 -7.82 17.90 -13.66
N GLU A 156 -6.84 18.45 -14.36
CA GLU A 156 -6.80 18.45 -15.82
C GLU A 156 -6.72 17.01 -16.40
N GLU A 157 -6.12 16.06 -15.65
CA GLU A 157 -6.13 14.63 -15.94
C GLU A 157 -7.47 13.93 -15.59
N GLY A 158 -8.40 14.62 -14.94
CA GLY A 158 -9.73 14.10 -14.59
C GLY A 158 -9.88 13.60 -13.15
N TYR A 159 -8.86 13.73 -12.30
CA TYR A 159 -9.00 13.39 -10.88
C TYR A 159 -9.83 14.41 -10.12
N GLN A 160 -10.65 13.90 -9.20
CA GLN A 160 -11.53 14.69 -8.34
C GLN A 160 -11.34 14.37 -6.84
N ARG A 161 -10.43 13.44 -6.50
CA ARG A 161 -10.17 13.02 -5.13
C ARG A 161 -8.68 13.13 -4.84
N PHE A 162 -8.36 13.78 -3.73
CA PHE A 162 -6.98 14.11 -3.38
C PHE A 162 -6.69 13.77 -1.93
N GLN A 163 -5.54 13.17 -1.68
CA GLN A 163 -4.97 12.97 -0.36
C GLN A 163 -3.76 13.89 -0.21
N LEU A 164 -3.88 14.90 0.62
CA LEU A 164 -2.82 15.87 0.86
C LEU A 164 -1.92 15.39 2.00
N LYS A 165 -0.63 15.24 1.76
CA LYS A 165 0.33 14.90 2.82
C LYS A 165 0.69 16.15 3.61
N VAL A 166 0.43 16.08 4.91
CA VAL A 166 0.69 17.10 5.95
C VAL A 166 1.40 16.44 7.14
N GLY A 167 1.42 17.03 8.32
CA GLY A 167 2.07 16.45 9.49
C GLY A 167 3.47 17.03 9.74
N ALA A 168 3.69 18.28 9.30
CA ALA A 168 4.85 19.10 9.63
C ALA A 168 4.47 20.22 10.60
N ASP A 169 5.08 21.41 10.46
CA ASP A 169 4.69 22.59 11.22
C ASP A 169 3.23 22.97 10.98
N PRO A 170 2.42 23.15 12.03
CA PRO A 170 0.99 23.42 11.91
C PRO A 170 0.61 24.64 11.07
N GLU A 171 1.38 25.74 11.14
CA GLU A 171 1.08 26.94 10.35
C GLU A 171 1.32 26.69 8.87
N THR A 172 2.43 26.07 8.52
CA THR A 172 2.75 25.67 7.15
C THR A 172 1.71 24.69 6.60
N ASP A 173 1.23 23.76 7.42
CA ASP A 173 0.20 22.80 6.99
C ASP A 173 -1.17 23.48 6.80
N ILE A 174 -1.50 24.49 7.60
CA ILE A 174 -2.69 25.32 7.38
C ILE A 174 -2.59 26.05 6.03
N GLU A 175 -1.43 26.61 5.70
CA GLU A 175 -1.17 27.27 4.41
C GLU A 175 -1.29 26.29 3.24
N ARG A 176 -0.68 25.09 3.34
CA ARG A 176 -0.79 24.00 2.35
C ARG A 176 -2.26 23.64 2.07
N ILE A 177 -3.01 23.39 3.14
CA ILE A 177 -4.42 23.02 3.03
C ILE A 177 -5.24 24.13 2.38
N ARG A 178 -5.01 25.40 2.76
CA ARG A 178 -5.71 26.54 2.18
C ARG A 178 -5.39 26.76 0.71
N ALA A 179 -4.10 26.66 0.33
CA ALA A 179 -3.66 26.78 -1.05
C ALA A 179 -4.28 25.70 -1.94
N VAL A 180 -4.22 24.44 -1.51
CA VAL A 180 -4.86 23.33 -2.24
C VAL A 180 -6.36 23.49 -2.31
N ARG A 181 -7.01 23.91 -1.22
CA ARG A 181 -8.47 24.11 -1.19
C ARG A 181 -8.94 25.16 -2.20
N ALA A 182 -8.12 26.16 -2.47
CA ALA A 182 -8.44 27.21 -3.44
C ALA A 182 -8.53 26.68 -4.89
N GLU A 183 -7.83 25.60 -5.20
CA GLU A 183 -7.84 24.95 -6.51
C GLU A 183 -9.00 23.96 -6.70
N LEU A 184 -9.69 23.57 -5.62
CA LEU A 184 -10.79 22.61 -5.70
C LEU A 184 -12.07 23.22 -6.23
N GLN A 185 -12.83 22.40 -6.95
CA GLN A 185 -14.16 22.73 -7.47
C GLN A 185 -15.25 21.98 -6.71
N LYS A 186 -16.51 22.37 -7.01
CA LYS A 186 -17.66 21.66 -6.45
C LYS A 186 -17.66 20.20 -6.90
N GLY A 187 -17.68 19.28 -5.94
CA GLY A 187 -17.65 17.84 -6.18
C GLY A 187 -16.28 17.21 -5.94
N ASP A 188 -15.21 18.00 -5.83
CA ASP A 188 -13.90 17.48 -5.45
C ASP A 188 -13.89 17.10 -3.97
N PHE A 189 -13.09 16.08 -3.64
CA PHE A 189 -12.91 15.56 -2.29
C PHE A 189 -11.45 15.66 -1.87
N LEU A 190 -11.19 16.22 -0.69
CA LEU A 190 -9.88 16.39 -0.11
C LEU A 190 -9.79 15.74 1.26
N ILE A 191 -8.76 14.91 1.47
CA ILE A 191 -8.34 14.40 2.78
C ILE A 191 -6.95 14.96 3.08
N ALA A 192 -6.74 15.48 4.27
CA ALA A 192 -5.43 15.81 4.80
C ALA A 192 -4.94 14.64 5.67
N ASP A 193 -3.78 14.08 5.32
CA ASP A 193 -3.18 12.92 5.98
C ASP A 193 -1.85 13.31 6.62
N ALA A 194 -1.85 13.39 7.94
CA ALA A 194 -0.67 13.73 8.73
C ALA A 194 0.28 12.55 8.99
N ASN A 195 -0.10 11.33 8.67
CA ASN A 195 0.69 10.12 8.93
C ASN A 195 1.29 10.10 10.36
N THR A 196 0.48 10.42 11.37
CA THR A 196 0.88 10.53 12.79
C THR A 196 1.92 11.62 13.09
N GLY A 197 2.16 12.57 12.19
CA GLY A 197 3.19 13.60 12.33
C GLY A 197 2.85 14.68 13.35
N TRP A 198 1.55 14.91 13.66
CA TRP A 198 1.14 15.92 14.63
C TRP A 198 0.95 15.36 16.03
N LEU A 199 1.34 16.15 17.03
CA LEU A 199 0.86 16.00 18.39
C LEU A 199 -0.61 16.47 18.48
N MET A 200 -1.33 16.06 19.54
CA MET A 200 -2.76 16.37 19.69
C MET A 200 -3.05 17.88 19.65
N HIS A 201 -2.22 18.70 20.30
CA HIS A 201 -2.42 20.15 20.31
C HIS A 201 -2.13 20.81 18.95
N GLU A 202 -1.19 20.26 18.17
CA GLU A 202 -0.88 20.67 16.81
C GLU A 202 -2.03 20.32 15.86
N ALA A 203 -2.54 19.08 15.92
CA ALA A 203 -3.72 18.67 15.17
C ALA A 203 -4.92 19.57 15.47
N ALA A 204 -5.18 19.87 16.77
CA ALA A 204 -6.24 20.78 17.17
C ALA A 204 -6.02 22.22 16.62
N ARG A 205 -4.78 22.67 16.49
CA ARG A 205 -4.44 23.98 15.90
C ARG A 205 -4.75 23.99 14.41
N VAL A 206 -4.32 22.96 13.66
CA VAL A 206 -4.60 22.84 12.23
C VAL A 206 -6.11 22.79 11.98
N VAL A 207 -6.86 21.94 12.70
CA VAL A 207 -8.32 21.82 12.57
C VAL A 207 -9.00 23.18 12.76
N ARG A 208 -8.61 23.94 13.79
CA ARG A 208 -9.16 25.30 14.00
C ARG A 208 -8.78 26.26 12.88
N GLY A 209 -7.52 26.17 12.40
CA GLY A 209 -7.00 27.03 11.32
C GLY A 209 -7.70 26.81 9.98
N VAL A 210 -8.17 25.57 9.71
CA VAL A 210 -8.83 25.22 8.44
C VAL A 210 -10.34 25.13 8.53
N ARG A 211 -10.94 25.37 9.70
CA ARG A 211 -12.38 25.20 9.95
C ARG A 211 -13.27 25.91 8.93
N LEU A 212 -12.85 27.06 8.41
CA LEU A 212 -13.58 27.81 7.39
C LEU A 212 -13.40 27.21 5.97
N SER A 213 -12.54 26.21 5.81
CA SER A 213 -12.20 25.60 4.52
C SER A 213 -13.00 24.34 4.20
N LEU A 214 -13.90 23.88 5.11
CA LEU A 214 -14.79 22.71 4.93
C LEU A 214 -14.04 21.44 4.47
N ILE A 215 -13.04 21.01 5.24
CA ILE A 215 -12.26 19.80 4.97
C ILE A 215 -12.68 18.69 5.91
N HIS A 216 -12.76 17.46 5.41
CA HIS A 216 -12.76 16.26 6.23
C HIS A 216 -11.31 15.90 6.59
N ILE A 217 -11.00 15.86 7.88
CA ILE A 217 -9.71 15.47 8.44
C ILE A 217 -9.84 14.10 9.07
#